data_b44fa0575b4b0e14a062e300cc6b68bd
#
_entry.id   b44fa0575b4b0e14a062e300cc6b68bd
#
_cell.length_a   1.000
_cell.length_b   1.000
_cell.length_c   1.000
_cell.angle_alpha   90.00
_cell.angle_beta   90.00
_cell.angle_gamma   90.00
#
_symmetry.space_group_name_H-M   'P 1'
#
loop_
_entity.id
_entity.type
_entity.pdbx_description
1 polymer ?
#
loop_
_entity_poly.entity_id
_entity_poly.type
_entity_poly.pdbx_seq_one_letter_code
_entity_poly.pdbx_strand_id
1 'polypeptide(L)'
;NTLPALTDGPHTITVTATDAAGNAGTDTAVVTIDTTAPNAPVLDPINATDPVSGTAEPGSTVTVSFPDGTTATVVAGTDGSWSVPNPGNLVDGDTVTATATDPAGNISLPGTGTVSADITPPVVVLDDVLTNDSTPALTGTVNDPTATVVVNVDGVDYPAVNNGDGTWTLADNTLPALTDGPHTITVTATDAAGNAGTDTAVVTIDTTAPNAPVLDPINATDPVSGTAEPGSTVTVSFPDGTTATVVAGTDGSWSVPNPGNLVDGDTVTATATDPAGNISLPGTGTVSADITPPVVLLDDVLTNDSTPALTGTVNDPTATVVVNVDGVDYPAVNNGDGTW
;
A
#
# COMPACT_ATOMS: atom_id res chain seq x y z
N ASN A 1 -55.80 33.96 -43.46
CA ASN A 1 -55.41 32.60 -43.80
C ASN A 1 -54.48 32.08 -42.67
N THR A 2 -54.96 31.07 -41.99
CA THR A 2 -54.11 30.31 -41.05
C THR A 2 -53.37 29.17 -41.79
N LEU A 3 -52.10 28.99 -41.50
CA LEU A 3 -51.36 27.83 -42.00
C LEU A 3 -51.96 26.55 -41.43
N PRO A 4 -51.94 25.41 -42.13
CA PRO A 4 -52.27 24.13 -41.55
C PRO A 4 -51.27 23.81 -40.42
N ALA A 5 -51.68 22.96 -39.47
CA ALA A 5 -50.75 22.46 -38.45
C ALA A 5 -49.60 21.71 -39.10
N LEU A 6 -48.36 22.09 -38.77
CA LEU A 6 -47.15 21.43 -39.21
C LEU A 6 -46.78 20.31 -38.23
N THR A 7 -46.20 19.26 -38.72
CA THR A 7 -45.67 18.15 -37.90
C THR A 7 -44.30 18.51 -37.35
N ASP A 8 -43.83 17.77 -36.34
CA ASP A 8 -42.47 17.94 -35.86
C ASP A 8 -41.44 17.69 -36.95
N GLY A 9 -40.39 18.53 -36.97
CA GLY A 9 -39.31 18.51 -37.91
C GLY A 9 -39.13 19.81 -38.69
N PRO A 10 -38.15 19.89 -39.59
CA PRO A 10 -37.85 21.07 -40.39
C PRO A 10 -38.82 21.20 -41.57
N HIS A 11 -39.43 22.38 -41.76
CA HIS A 11 -40.27 22.73 -42.87
C HIS A 11 -39.70 23.92 -43.62
N THR A 12 -39.47 23.75 -44.93
CA THR A 12 -39.03 24.84 -45.78
C THR A 12 -40.25 25.69 -46.21
N ILE A 13 -40.29 26.93 -45.79
CA ILE A 13 -41.32 27.89 -46.16
C ILE A 13 -40.78 28.79 -47.25
N THR A 14 -41.49 28.87 -48.35
CA THR A 14 -41.18 29.77 -49.46
C THR A 14 -42.22 30.87 -49.52
N VAL A 15 -41.79 32.12 -49.54
CA VAL A 15 -42.64 33.26 -49.83
C VAL A 15 -42.36 33.77 -51.23
N THR A 16 -43.42 34.07 -51.98
CA THR A 16 -43.33 34.65 -53.31
C THR A 16 -44.12 35.93 -53.36
N ALA A 17 -43.48 37.00 -53.72
CA ALA A 17 -44.14 38.27 -54.00
C ALA A 17 -44.11 38.53 -55.51
N THR A 18 -45.28 38.85 -56.07
CA THR A 18 -45.41 39.14 -57.51
C THR A 18 -45.90 40.57 -57.72
N ASP A 19 -45.22 41.37 -58.51
CA ASP A 19 -45.66 42.74 -58.83
C ASP A 19 -46.84 42.77 -59.87
N ALA A 20 -47.38 43.93 -60.10
CA ALA A 20 -48.44 44.08 -61.04
C ALA A 20 -48.10 43.79 -62.54
N ALA A 21 -46.77 43.72 -62.87
CA ALA A 21 -46.23 43.35 -64.14
C ALA A 21 -45.99 41.88 -64.30
N GLY A 22 -46.16 41.07 -63.22
CA GLY A 22 -45.92 39.62 -63.19
C GLY A 22 -44.52 39.17 -62.78
N ASN A 23 -43.66 40.11 -62.39
CA ASN A 23 -42.32 39.74 -61.92
C ASN A 23 -42.41 39.20 -60.48
N ALA A 24 -41.81 38.02 -60.26
CA ALA A 24 -41.86 37.36 -58.96
C ALA A 24 -40.48 37.38 -58.29
N GLY A 25 -40.44 37.79 -57.05
CA GLY A 25 -39.32 37.62 -56.13
C GLY A 25 -39.67 36.55 -55.09
N THR A 26 -38.72 35.68 -54.79
CA THR A 26 -38.90 34.57 -53.82
C THR A 26 -37.85 34.60 -52.72
N ASP A 27 -38.21 34.21 -51.51
CA ASP A 27 -37.30 33.94 -50.40
C ASP A 27 -37.73 32.67 -49.69
N THR A 28 -36.78 31.98 -49.04
CA THR A 28 -37.04 30.73 -48.33
C THR A 28 -36.47 30.76 -46.92
N ALA A 29 -37.19 30.23 -45.96
CA ALA A 29 -36.72 30.03 -44.58
C ALA A 29 -37.08 28.62 -44.14
N VAL A 30 -36.31 28.09 -43.20
CA VAL A 30 -36.62 26.83 -42.51
C VAL A 30 -37.26 27.15 -41.16
N VAL A 31 -38.46 26.64 -40.97
CA VAL A 31 -39.17 26.65 -39.69
C VAL A 31 -39.10 25.23 -39.14
N THR A 32 -38.46 25.05 -37.99
CA THR A 32 -38.44 23.77 -37.30
C THR A 32 -39.50 23.73 -36.23
N ILE A 33 -40.40 22.78 -36.32
CA ILE A 33 -41.42 22.51 -35.31
C ILE A 33 -40.87 21.41 -34.40
N ASP A 34 -40.95 21.65 -33.11
CA ASP A 34 -40.67 20.67 -32.07
C ASP A 34 -41.74 20.84 -30.97
N THR A 35 -42.51 19.80 -30.78
CA THR A 35 -43.58 19.74 -29.75
C THR A 35 -43.29 18.68 -28.69
N THR A 36 -42.11 18.08 -28.73
CA THR A 36 -41.73 17.00 -27.82
C THR A 36 -41.02 17.58 -26.61
N ALA A 37 -41.63 17.47 -25.45
CA ALA A 37 -41.02 17.93 -24.21
C ALA A 37 -39.82 17.04 -23.81
N PRO A 38 -38.76 17.61 -23.21
CA PRO A 38 -37.66 16.85 -22.64
C PRO A 38 -38.12 15.86 -21.57
N ASN A 39 -37.30 14.85 -21.31
CA ASN A 39 -37.48 14.02 -20.13
C ASN A 39 -37.30 14.85 -18.83
N ALA A 40 -37.97 14.43 -17.75
CA ALA A 40 -37.78 15.04 -16.44
C ALA A 40 -36.31 14.97 -16.02
N PRO A 41 -35.73 16.07 -15.50
CA PRO A 41 -34.37 16.03 -14.95
C PRO A 41 -34.23 14.98 -13.86
N VAL A 42 -33.07 14.35 -13.81
CA VAL A 42 -32.68 13.46 -12.70
C VAL A 42 -31.77 14.26 -11.78
N LEU A 43 -32.11 14.33 -10.50
CA LEU A 43 -31.31 15.03 -9.49
C LEU A 43 -30.34 14.01 -8.85
N ASP A 44 -29.10 14.42 -8.66
CA ASP A 44 -28.15 13.71 -7.82
C ASP A 44 -28.61 13.80 -6.35
N PRO A 45 -28.05 12.96 -5.45
CA PRO A 45 -28.30 13.08 -4.01
C PRO A 45 -28.01 14.51 -3.53
N ILE A 46 -28.95 15.09 -2.75
CA ILE A 46 -28.89 16.48 -2.30
C ILE A 46 -28.59 16.53 -0.82
N ASN A 47 -27.57 17.29 -0.42
CA ASN A 47 -27.29 17.61 0.98
C ASN A 47 -27.57 19.10 1.29
N ALA A 48 -27.37 19.50 2.55
CA ALA A 48 -27.66 20.86 3.00
C ALA A 48 -26.64 21.92 2.53
N THR A 49 -25.48 21.56 2.00
CA THR A 49 -24.37 22.49 1.78
C THR A 49 -23.84 22.52 0.35
N ASP A 50 -23.80 21.37 -0.33
CA ASP A 50 -23.21 21.26 -1.67
C ASP A 50 -24.13 21.80 -2.76
N PRO A 51 -23.60 22.22 -3.91
CA PRO A 51 -24.40 22.59 -5.06
C PRO A 51 -25.41 21.49 -5.45
N VAL A 52 -26.61 21.86 -5.82
CA VAL A 52 -27.61 20.93 -6.35
C VAL A 52 -27.25 20.62 -7.80
N SER A 53 -27.11 19.35 -8.14
CA SER A 53 -26.70 18.88 -9.46
C SER A 53 -27.58 17.75 -9.99
N GLY A 54 -27.31 17.38 -11.25
CA GLY A 54 -28.02 16.28 -11.88
C GLY A 54 -27.80 16.21 -13.39
N THR A 55 -28.70 15.49 -14.06
CA THR A 55 -28.70 15.37 -15.52
C THR A 55 -30.04 15.76 -16.12
N ALA A 56 -30.02 16.31 -17.32
CA ALA A 56 -31.17 16.69 -18.14
C ALA A 56 -30.81 16.53 -19.61
N GLU A 57 -31.76 16.85 -20.50
CA GLU A 57 -31.51 16.86 -21.92
C GLU A 57 -30.41 17.89 -22.27
N PRO A 58 -29.35 17.49 -23.03
CA PRO A 58 -28.29 18.41 -23.44
C PRO A 58 -28.80 19.67 -24.12
N GLY A 59 -28.35 20.85 -23.62
CA GLY A 59 -28.74 22.12 -24.16
C GLY A 59 -30.10 22.65 -23.67
N SER A 60 -30.86 21.89 -22.90
CA SER A 60 -32.10 22.39 -22.25
C SER A 60 -31.77 23.35 -21.11
N THR A 61 -32.69 24.29 -20.82
CA THR A 61 -32.61 25.15 -19.65
C THR A 61 -33.26 24.44 -18.46
N VAL A 62 -32.47 24.10 -17.46
CA VAL A 62 -32.98 23.50 -16.22
C VAL A 62 -33.34 24.61 -15.23
N THR A 63 -34.57 24.56 -14.73
CA THR A 63 -35.07 25.43 -13.66
C THR A 63 -35.23 24.60 -12.39
N VAL A 64 -34.45 24.91 -11.36
CA VAL A 64 -34.53 24.29 -10.05
C VAL A 64 -35.35 25.17 -9.12
N SER A 65 -36.32 24.59 -8.43
CA SER A 65 -37.17 25.27 -7.45
C SER A 65 -36.91 24.71 -6.05
N PHE A 66 -36.64 25.60 -5.13
CA PHE A 66 -36.31 25.30 -3.73
C PHE A 66 -37.53 25.45 -2.82
N PRO A 67 -37.55 24.83 -1.64
CA PRO A 67 -38.66 24.85 -0.68
C PRO A 67 -39.04 26.26 -0.21
N ASP A 68 -38.10 27.19 -0.17
CA ASP A 68 -38.32 28.60 0.20
C ASP A 68 -39.01 29.44 -0.92
N GLY A 69 -39.32 28.83 -2.07
CA GLY A 69 -39.90 29.45 -3.23
C GLY A 69 -38.90 30.15 -4.16
N THR A 70 -37.61 30.11 -3.85
CA THR A 70 -36.59 30.62 -4.76
C THR A 70 -36.34 29.65 -5.91
N THR A 71 -35.77 30.16 -7.01
CA THR A 71 -35.44 29.35 -8.18
C THR A 71 -34.04 29.69 -8.69
N ALA A 72 -33.36 28.68 -9.25
CA ALA A 72 -32.12 28.85 -9.98
C ALA A 72 -32.23 28.22 -11.38
N THR A 73 -31.56 28.81 -12.37
CA THR A 73 -31.58 28.32 -13.74
C THR A 73 -30.16 28.08 -14.26
N VAL A 74 -29.99 27.03 -15.07
CA VAL A 74 -28.72 26.69 -15.72
C VAL A 74 -29.00 25.96 -17.04
N VAL A 75 -28.10 26.05 -18.01
CA VAL A 75 -28.18 25.27 -19.25
C VAL A 75 -27.42 23.96 -19.04
N ALA A 76 -28.07 22.84 -19.32
CA ALA A 76 -27.44 21.53 -19.28
C ALA A 76 -26.29 21.41 -20.31
N GLY A 77 -25.17 20.88 -19.90
CA GLY A 77 -24.01 20.69 -20.75
C GLY A 77 -24.25 19.74 -21.92
N THR A 78 -23.25 19.59 -22.80
CA THR A 78 -23.32 18.66 -23.94
C THR A 78 -23.38 17.20 -23.51
N ASP A 79 -22.96 16.88 -22.28
CA ASP A 79 -23.09 15.57 -21.63
C ASP A 79 -24.38 15.42 -20.83
N GLY A 80 -25.21 16.48 -20.81
CA GLY A 80 -26.45 16.55 -20.04
C GLY A 80 -26.28 16.95 -18.58
N SER A 81 -25.07 17.14 -18.08
CA SER A 81 -24.82 17.54 -16.68
C SER A 81 -25.23 18.99 -16.41
N TRP A 82 -25.71 19.25 -15.20
CA TRP A 82 -26.03 20.62 -14.74
C TRP A 82 -25.75 20.75 -13.23
N SER A 83 -25.52 21.97 -12.77
CA SER A 83 -25.34 22.29 -11.36
C SER A 83 -25.75 23.73 -11.08
N VAL A 84 -26.41 23.96 -9.93
CA VAL A 84 -26.77 25.28 -9.42
C VAL A 84 -26.29 25.43 -7.99
N PRO A 85 -25.99 26.67 -7.52
CA PRO A 85 -25.63 26.91 -6.12
C PRO A 85 -26.72 26.46 -5.17
N ASN A 86 -26.33 25.89 -4.02
CA ASN A 86 -27.24 25.65 -2.90
C ASN A 86 -27.70 26.99 -2.31
N PRO A 87 -29.00 27.18 -2.00
CA PRO A 87 -29.52 28.41 -1.40
C PRO A 87 -28.99 28.66 0.03
N GLY A 88 -28.44 27.63 0.70
CA GLY A 88 -27.84 27.72 2.04
C GLY A 88 -28.85 27.58 3.19
N ASN A 89 -30.09 27.21 2.89
CA ASN A 89 -31.18 27.06 3.87
C ASN A 89 -31.92 25.72 3.73
N LEU A 90 -31.36 24.77 2.96
CA LEU A 90 -31.93 23.43 2.83
C LEU A 90 -31.77 22.65 4.14
N VAL A 91 -32.85 21.97 4.56
CA VAL A 91 -32.85 21.11 5.75
C VAL A 91 -33.25 19.67 5.36
N ASP A 92 -32.97 18.75 6.23
CA ASP A 92 -33.28 17.33 6.04
C ASP A 92 -34.77 17.12 5.78
N GLY A 93 -35.11 16.32 4.76
CA GLY A 93 -36.46 16.04 4.34
C GLY A 93 -37.07 17.10 3.37
N ASP A 94 -36.38 18.21 3.11
CA ASP A 94 -36.82 19.17 2.10
C ASP A 94 -36.91 18.53 0.72
N THR A 95 -37.86 19.02 -0.09
CA THR A 95 -38.01 18.55 -1.48
C THR A 95 -37.59 19.65 -2.45
N VAL A 96 -36.62 19.35 -3.30
CA VAL A 96 -36.16 20.17 -4.42
C VAL A 96 -36.77 19.63 -5.71
N THR A 97 -37.24 20.49 -6.59
CA THR A 97 -37.78 20.08 -7.89
C THR A 97 -37.02 20.74 -9.03
N ALA A 98 -36.91 20.06 -10.16
CA ALA A 98 -36.27 20.60 -11.36
C ALA A 98 -37.12 20.31 -12.60
N THR A 99 -37.25 21.27 -13.51
CA THR A 99 -37.86 21.10 -14.84
C THR A 99 -36.83 21.47 -15.90
N ALA A 100 -36.88 20.81 -17.05
CA ALA A 100 -36.09 21.15 -18.23
C ALA A 100 -36.97 21.81 -19.30
N THR A 101 -36.48 22.86 -19.92
CA THR A 101 -37.11 23.51 -21.05
C THR A 101 -36.16 23.43 -22.25
N ASP A 102 -36.61 22.85 -23.33
CA ASP A 102 -35.83 22.75 -24.57
C ASP A 102 -35.72 24.09 -25.30
N PRO A 103 -34.90 24.21 -26.35
CA PRO A 103 -34.79 25.43 -27.15
C PRO A 103 -36.08 25.83 -27.89
N ALA A 104 -37.03 24.90 -28.09
CA ALA A 104 -38.32 25.17 -28.73
C ALA A 104 -39.39 25.70 -27.73
N GLY A 105 -39.11 25.58 -26.42
CA GLY A 105 -39.97 26.04 -25.34
C GLY A 105 -40.86 24.96 -24.72
N ASN A 106 -40.65 23.68 -25.06
CA ASN A 106 -41.40 22.60 -24.40
C ASN A 106 -40.83 22.34 -23.01
N ILE A 107 -41.71 22.14 -22.03
CA ILE A 107 -41.33 21.98 -20.64
C ILE A 107 -41.54 20.51 -20.20
N SER A 108 -40.58 19.94 -19.54
CA SER A 108 -40.61 18.58 -19.00
C SER A 108 -41.58 18.45 -17.82
N LEU A 109 -41.91 17.23 -17.46
CA LEU A 109 -42.40 16.94 -16.10
C LEU A 109 -41.30 17.26 -15.07
N PRO A 110 -41.66 17.58 -13.81
CA PRO A 110 -40.69 17.85 -12.77
C PRO A 110 -39.96 16.55 -12.35
N GLY A 111 -38.63 16.61 -12.25
CA GLY A 111 -37.83 15.71 -11.44
C GLY A 111 -37.82 16.18 -9.99
N THR A 112 -37.74 15.29 -9.03
CA THR A 112 -37.74 15.59 -7.60
C THR A 112 -36.58 14.92 -6.90
N GLY A 113 -35.98 15.60 -5.91
CA GLY A 113 -34.99 15.06 -4.99
C GLY A 113 -35.32 15.48 -3.57
N THR A 114 -35.08 14.60 -2.60
CA THR A 114 -35.23 14.91 -1.18
C THR A 114 -33.84 15.21 -0.60
N VAL A 115 -33.76 16.27 0.19
CA VAL A 115 -32.53 16.66 0.89
C VAL A 115 -32.24 15.64 1.98
N SER A 116 -31.05 15.04 1.96
CA SER A 116 -30.46 14.28 3.07
C SER A 116 -29.39 15.15 3.71
N ALA A 117 -29.47 15.34 5.02
CA ALA A 117 -28.65 16.32 5.72
C ALA A 117 -27.14 16.07 5.55
N ASP A 118 -26.72 14.81 5.44
CA ASP A 118 -25.36 14.41 5.17
C ASP A 118 -25.30 13.23 4.21
N ILE A 119 -24.57 13.37 3.11
CA ILE A 119 -24.29 12.32 2.13
C ILE A 119 -22.79 12.05 1.99
N THR A 120 -21.94 12.65 2.85
CA THR A 120 -20.49 12.56 2.76
C THR A 120 -19.98 11.41 3.61
N PRO A 121 -19.54 10.29 3.02
CA PRO A 121 -18.99 9.18 3.80
C PRO A 121 -17.75 9.61 4.60
N PRO A 122 -17.54 9.06 5.80
CA PRO A 122 -16.29 9.20 6.50
C PRO A 122 -15.13 8.63 5.69
N VAL A 123 -13.94 9.24 5.80
CA VAL A 123 -12.70 8.67 5.30
C VAL A 123 -12.09 7.84 6.42
N VAL A 124 -11.93 6.55 6.18
CA VAL A 124 -11.27 5.60 7.10
C VAL A 124 -10.07 5.00 6.42
N VAL A 125 -9.00 4.75 7.18
CA VAL A 125 -7.75 4.14 6.68
C VAL A 125 -7.34 3.03 7.63
N LEU A 126 -6.89 1.91 7.08
CA LEU A 126 -6.24 0.79 7.75
C LEU A 126 -4.87 0.57 7.10
N ASP A 127 -3.80 0.49 7.91
CA ASP A 127 -2.46 0.25 7.42
C ASP A 127 -2.19 -1.26 7.24
N ASP A 128 -1.31 -1.60 6.29
CA ASP A 128 -0.80 -2.97 6.16
C ASP A 128 -0.01 -3.38 7.41
N VAL A 129 -0.18 -4.62 7.84
CA VAL A 129 0.47 -5.17 9.04
C VAL A 129 1.20 -6.46 8.71
N LEU A 130 2.44 -6.59 9.21
CA LEU A 130 3.19 -7.84 9.26
C LEU A 130 3.51 -8.14 10.72
N THR A 131 3.09 -9.30 11.23
CA THR A 131 3.21 -9.63 12.66
C THR A 131 3.25 -11.14 12.90
N ASN A 132 3.87 -11.53 14.01
CA ASN A 132 3.83 -12.91 14.52
C ASN A 132 2.66 -13.15 15.51
N ASP A 133 1.86 -12.14 15.74
CA ASP A 133 0.64 -12.27 16.54
C ASP A 133 -0.51 -12.73 15.64
N SER A 134 -1.07 -13.91 15.92
CA SER A 134 -2.20 -14.46 15.17
C SER A 134 -3.53 -13.77 15.47
N THR A 135 -3.61 -12.95 16.51
CA THR A 135 -4.81 -12.22 16.96
C THR A 135 -4.55 -10.72 17.12
N PRO A 136 -3.92 -10.06 16.13
CA PRO A 136 -3.32 -8.75 16.33
C PRO A 136 -4.33 -7.66 16.62
N ALA A 137 -3.91 -6.64 17.38
CA ALA A 137 -4.59 -5.37 17.42
C ALA A 137 -4.49 -4.69 16.06
N LEU A 138 -5.60 -4.09 15.59
CA LEU A 138 -5.62 -3.29 14.37
C LEU A 138 -5.90 -1.83 14.70
N THR A 139 -5.24 -0.94 14.00
CA THR A 139 -5.37 0.51 14.19
C THR A 139 -5.41 1.23 12.84
N GLY A 140 -5.90 2.44 12.86
CA GLY A 140 -5.90 3.29 11.69
C GLY A 140 -6.50 4.65 11.99
N THR A 141 -6.84 5.39 10.94
CA THR A 141 -7.41 6.73 11.07
C THR A 141 -8.86 6.80 10.58
N VAL A 142 -9.62 7.72 11.16
CA VAL A 142 -10.98 8.06 10.73
C VAL A 142 -11.20 9.56 10.93
N ASN A 143 -11.68 10.24 9.89
CA ASN A 143 -11.84 11.70 9.93
C ASN A 143 -13.10 12.17 10.66
N ASP A 144 -14.09 11.28 10.87
CA ASP A 144 -15.31 11.59 11.63
C ASP A 144 -15.20 11.01 13.05
N PRO A 145 -15.13 11.86 14.11
CA PRO A 145 -15.00 11.39 15.50
C PRO A 145 -16.24 10.69 16.03
N THR A 146 -17.37 10.74 15.31
CA THR A 146 -18.65 10.15 15.73
C THR A 146 -19.03 8.90 14.93
N ALA A 147 -18.29 8.59 13.85
CA ALA A 147 -18.55 7.42 13.02
C ALA A 147 -18.40 6.11 13.81
N THR A 148 -19.26 5.15 13.51
CA THR A 148 -19.07 3.77 13.97
C THR A 148 -18.09 3.08 13.05
N VAL A 149 -17.11 2.35 13.62
CA VAL A 149 -16.06 1.65 12.88
C VAL A 149 -16.23 0.14 13.06
N VAL A 150 -16.22 -0.59 11.95
CA VAL A 150 -16.33 -2.05 11.91
C VAL A 150 -15.22 -2.62 11.04
N VAL A 151 -14.55 -3.64 11.54
CA VAL A 151 -13.53 -4.40 10.81
C VAL A 151 -14.14 -5.72 10.37
N ASN A 152 -14.08 -6.03 9.09
CA ASN A 152 -14.52 -7.31 8.52
C ASN A 152 -13.32 -8.19 8.21
N VAL A 153 -13.33 -9.40 8.76
CA VAL A 153 -12.33 -10.44 8.49
C VAL A 153 -13.07 -11.70 8.07
N ASP A 154 -12.79 -12.20 6.88
CA ASP A 154 -13.38 -13.42 6.31
C ASP A 154 -14.94 -13.44 6.36
N GLY A 155 -15.56 -12.26 6.20
CA GLY A 155 -17.02 -12.11 6.20
C GLY A 155 -17.65 -11.99 7.60
N VAL A 156 -16.85 -11.90 8.67
CA VAL A 156 -17.31 -11.66 10.04
C VAL A 156 -16.95 -10.24 10.46
N ASP A 157 -17.92 -9.53 11.03
CA ASP A 157 -17.80 -8.17 11.50
C ASP A 157 -17.37 -8.09 12.96
N TYR A 158 -16.35 -7.26 13.22
CA TYR A 158 -15.82 -6.97 14.55
C TYR A 158 -15.92 -5.47 14.81
N PRO A 159 -16.69 -5.03 15.82
CA PRO A 159 -16.79 -3.62 16.15
C PRO A 159 -15.45 -3.09 16.72
N ALA A 160 -14.97 -2.01 16.13
CA ALA A 160 -13.78 -1.30 16.57
C ALA A 160 -14.15 -0.02 17.34
N VAL A 161 -13.22 0.48 18.14
CA VAL A 161 -13.40 1.71 18.91
C VAL A 161 -12.91 2.90 18.09
N ASN A 162 -13.79 3.83 17.78
CA ASN A 162 -13.41 5.17 17.34
C ASN A 162 -12.96 5.97 18.57
N ASN A 163 -11.70 6.41 18.61
CA ASN A 163 -11.12 7.09 19.77
C ASN A 163 -11.54 8.57 19.87
N GLY A 164 -12.15 9.12 18.81
CA GLY A 164 -12.61 10.52 18.75
C GLY A 164 -11.49 11.55 18.52
N ASP A 165 -10.25 11.09 18.40
CA ASP A 165 -9.06 11.92 18.15
C ASP A 165 -8.52 11.82 16.70
N GLY A 166 -9.30 11.21 15.81
CA GLY A 166 -8.93 10.93 14.43
C GLY A 166 -8.36 9.52 14.21
N THR A 167 -8.32 8.70 15.26
CA THR A 167 -7.86 7.31 15.21
C THR A 167 -8.96 6.33 15.61
N TRP A 168 -8.81 5.07 15.21
CA TRP A 168 -9.64 3.96 15.66
C TRP A 168 -8.77 2.77 16.04
N THR A 169 -9.30 1.87 16.86
CA THR A 169 -8.59 0.70 17.37
C THR A 169 -9.52 -0.50 17.47
N LEU A 170 -9.09 -1.65 16.95
CA LEU A 170 -9.60 -2.96 17.31
C LEU A 170 -8.62 -3.58 18.31
N ALA A 171 -9.10 -3.91 19.50
CA ALA A 171 -8.23 -4.39 20.57
C ALA A 171 -7.61 -5.76 20.22
N ASP A 172 -6.41 -5.98 20.73
CA ASP A 172 -5.73 -7.26 20.71
C ASP A 172 -6.62 -8.40 21.23
N ASN A 173 -6.47 -9.60 20.63
CA ASN A 173 -7.27 -10.79 20.96
C ASN A 173 -8.78 -10.65 20.68
N THR A 174 -9.21 -9.67 19.89
CA THR A 174 -10.62 -9.54 19.45
C THR A 174 -10.90 -10.43 18.24
N LEU A 175 -9.92 -10.58 17.35
CA LEU A 175 -10.01 -11.47 16.18
C LEU A 175 -9.83 -12.93 16.60
N PRO A 176 -10.39 -13.90 15.85
CA PRO A 176 -9.98 -15.28 15.98
C PRO A 176 -8.52 -15.44 15.53
N ALA A 177 -7.84 -16.48 15.98
CA ALA A 177 -6.50 -16.77 15.51
C ALA A 177 -6.49 -16.95 13.99
N LEU A 178 -5.78 -16.05 13.31
CA LEU A 178 -5.54 -16.08 11.86
C LEU A 178 -4.41 -17.07 11.57
N THR A 179 -4.46 -17.71 10.42
CA THR A 179 -3.40 -18.62 9.96
C THR A 179 -2.24 -17.84 9.34
N ASP A 180 -1.06 -18.45 9.26
CA ASP A 180 0.07 -17.85 8.56
C ASP A 180 -0.27 -17.54 7.09
N GLY A 181 0.14 -16.38 6.63
CA GLY A 181 -0.09 -15.85 5.30
C GLY A 181 -0.85 -14.52 5.28
N PRO A 182 -1.13 -13.98 4.08
CA PRO A 182 -1.82 -12.72 3.92
C PRO A 182 -3.34 -12.87 4.09
N HIS A 183 -3.94 -11.98 4.88
CA HIS A 183 -5.39 -11.83 5.07
C HIS A 183 -5.82 -10.46 4.60
N THR A 184 -6.77 -10.40 3.67
CA THR A 184 -7.37 -9.13 3.28
C THR A 184 -8.45 -8.74 4.28
N ILE A 185 -8.27 -7.60 4.92
CA ILE A 185 -9.18 -7.07 5.94
C ILE A 185 -9.82 -5.80 5.41
N THR A 186 -11.12 -5.65 5.60
CA THR A 186 -11.85 -4.45 5.23
C THR A 186 -12.28 -3.71 6.49
N VAL A 187 -12.04 -2.41 6.54
CA VAL A 187 -12.60 -1.53 7.58
C VAL A 187 -13.71 -0.67 6.95
N THR A 188 -14.79 -0.49 7.68
CA THR A 188 -15.92 0.37 7.30
C THR A 188 -16.19 1.37 8.42
N ALA A 189 -16.23 2.65 8.09
CA ALA A 189 -16.72 3.69 8.99
C ALA A 189 -18.06 4.20 8.50
N THR A 190 -19.05 4.30 9.40
CA THR A 190 -20.41 4.78 9.07
C THR A 190 -20.76 5.95 9.98
N ASP A 191 -21.13 7.07 9.39
CA ASP A 191 -21.59 8.27 10.13
C ASP A 191 -23.01 8.13 10.70
N ALA A 192 -23.46 9.17 11.38
CA ALA A 192 -24.82 9.20 11.96
C ALA A 192 -25.92 9.30 10.90
N ALA A 193 -25.60 9.73 9.67
CA ALA A 193 -26.54 9.80 8.55
C ALA A 193 -26.65 8.47 7.78
N GLY A 194 -25.76 7.52 8.07
CA GLY A 194 -25.73 6.21 7.42
C GLY A 194 -24.81 6.14 6.20
N ASN A 195 -23.99 7.18 5.92
CA ASN A 195 -23.00 7.11 4.85
C ASN A 195 -21.81 6.28 5.29
N ALA A 196 -21.36 5.35 4.44
CA ALA A 196 -20.29 4.42 4.76
C ALA A 196 -19.06 4.65 3.87
N GLY A 197 -17.90 4.85 4.50
CA GLY A 197 -16.59 4.85 3.87
C GLY A 197 -15.85 3.56 4.18
N THR A 198 -15.06 3.06 3.25
CA THR A 198 -14.34 1.78 3.42
C THR A 198 -12.89 1.90 2.98
N ASP A 199 -12.04 1.09 3.61
CA ASP A 199 -10.66 0.85 3.19
C ASP A 199 -10.31 -0.63 3.35
N THR A 200 -9.27 -1.08 2.65
CA THR A 200 -8.78 -2.46 2.71
C THR A 200 -7.27 -2.49 2.86
N ALA A 201 -6.78 -3.35 3.75
CA ALA A 201 -5.37 -3.59 3.93
C ALA A 201 -5.07 -5.08 4.00
N VAL A 202 -3.79 -5.42 3.87
CA VAL A 202 -3.29 -6.78 4.04
C VAL A 202 -2.64 -6.91 5.42
N VAL A 203 -3.21 -7.79 6.24
CA VAL A 203 -2.57 -8.25 7.48
C VAL A 203 -1.90 -9.58 7.20
N THR A 204 -0.58 -9.61 7.27
CA THR A 204 0.20 -10.82 7.07
C THR A 204 0.63 -11.39 8.41
N ILE A 205 0.18 -12.60 8.69
CA ILE A 205 0.58 -13.35 9.87
C ILE A 205 1.75 -14.26 9.48
N ASP A 206 2.80 -14.22 10.28
CA ASP A 206 3.92 -15.15 10.20
C ASP A 206 4.34 -15.54 11.61
N THR A 207 4.01 -16.76 12.01
CA THR A 207 4.37 -17.32 13.32
C THR A 207 5.56 -18.26 13.26
N THR A 208 6.20 -18.36 12.10
CA THR A 208 7.31 -19.29 11.85
C THR A 208 8.64 -18.62 12.18
N ALA A 209 9.28 -19.05 13.29
CA ALA A 209 10.59 -18.52 13.64
C ALA A 209 11.68 -18.92 12.62
N PRO A 210 12.65 -18.03 12.36
CA PRO A 210 13.80 -18.35 11.53
C PRO A 210 14.61 -19.53 12.11
N ASN A 211 15.39 -20.18 11.26
CA ASN A 211 16.39 -21.14 11.73
C ASN A 211 17.46 -20.43 12.59
N ALA A 212 18.04 -21.17 13.56
CA ALA A 212 19.13 -20.67 14.35
C ALA A 212 20.31 -20.22 13.44
N PRO A 213 20.91 -19.04 13.67
CA PRO A 213 22.08 -18.61 12.93
C PRO A 213 23.23 -19.63 13.01
N VAL A 214 23.94 -19.78 11.91
CA VAL A 214 25.18 -20.58 11.86
C VAL A 214 26.35 -19.60 11.96
N LEU A 215 27.22 -19.77 12.96
CA LEU A 215 28.41 -18.96 13.12
C LEU A 215 29.59 -19.60 12.38
N ASP A 216 30.37 -18.77 11.69
CA ASP A 216 31.64 -19.17 11.15
C ASP A 216 32.66 -19.44 12.29
N PRO A 217 33.80 -20.10 12.05
CA PRO A 217 34.83 -20.22 13.04
C PRO A 217 35.25 -18.86 13.62
N ILE A 218 35.27 -18.75 14.95
CA ILE A 218 35.52 -17.50 15.66
C ILE A 218 36.94 -17.51 16.21
N ASN A 219 37.69 -16.44 15.99
CA ASN A 219 38.98 -16.19 16.65
C ASN A 219 38.93 -14.93 17.55
N ALA A 220 40.03 -14.62 18.20
CA ALA A 220 40.11 -13.52 19.15
C ALA A 220 40.14 -12.12 18.52
N THR A 221 40.33 -11.98 17.20
CA THR A 221 40.63 -10.69 16.55
C THR A 221 39.73 -10.33 15.38
N ASP A 222 39.31 -11.31 14.58
CA ASP A 222 38.53 -11.07 13.39
C ASP A 222 37.06 -10.79 13.72
N PRO A 223 36.32 -10.09 12.85
CA PRO A 223 34.88 -9.93 13.00
C PRO A 223 34.17 -11.27 13.17
N VAL A 224 33.15 -11.31 14.01
CA VAL A 224 32.24 -12.47 14.13
C VAL A 224 31.28 -12.48 12.98
N SER A 225 31.22 -13.57 12.23
CA SER A 225 30.40 -13.70 11.02
C SER A 225 29.66 -15.03 11.00
N GLY A 226 28.76 -15.14 10.00
CA GLY A 226 27.98 -16.35 9.79
C GLY A 226 26.85 -16.18 8.79
N THR A 227 25.90 -17.10 8.87
CA THR A 227 24.71 -17.08 8.04
C THR A 227 23.43 -17.15 8.90
N ALA A 228 22.38 -16.51 8.43
CA ALA A 228 21.04 -16.52 9.00
C ALA A 228 20.01 -16.40 7.90
N GLU A 229 18.74 -16.36 8.24
CA GLU A 229 17.68 -16.10 7.29
C GLU A 229 17.86 -14.71 6.64
N PRO A 230 17.82 -14.61 5.30
CA PRO A 230 17.95 -13.33 4.60
C PRO A 230 16.94 -12.30 5.10
N GLY A 231 17.42 -11.09 5.43
CA GLY A 231 16.58 -10.00 5.92
C GLY A 231 16.24 -10.05 7.41
N SER A 232 16.58 -11.14 8.12
CA SER A 232 16.42 -11.21 9.58
C SER A 232 17.43 -10.30 10.28
N THR A 233 17.06 -9.80 11.47
CA THR A 233 17.96 -9.07 12.36
C THR A 233 18.71 -10.06 13.24
N VAL A 234 20.02 -10.22 13.03
CA VAL A 234 20.87 -11.07 13.86
C VAL A 234 21.36 -10.29 15.07
N THR A 235 21.12 -10.83 16.25
CA THR A 235 21.63 -10.31 17.53
C THR A 235 22.69 -11.26 18.05
N VAL A 236 23.93 -10.78 18.10
CA VAL A 236 25.09 -11.52 18.62
C VAL A 236 25.33 -11.09 20.06
N SER A 237 25.43 -12.06 20.98
CA SER A 237 25.71 -11.84 22.39
C SER A 237 27.10 -12.39 22.75
N PHE A 238 27.91 -11.55 23.38
CA PHE A 238 29.28 -11.85 23.76
C PHE A 238 29.37 -12.24 25.25
N PRO A 239 30.44 -12.95 25.66
CA PRO A 239 30.64 -13.43 27.04
C PRO A 239 30.67 -12.32 28.09
N ASP A 240 31.07 -11.11 27.71
CA ASP A 240 31.09 -9.93 28.61
C ASP A 240 29.72 -9.30 28.83
N GLY A 241 28.67 -9.86 28.22
CA GLY A 241 27.28 -9.36 28.28
C GLY A 241 26.95 -8.25 27.27
N THR A 242 27.89 -7.86 26.43
CA THR A 242 27.63 -6.92 25.34
C THR A 242 26.93 -7.62 24.18
N THR A 243 26.22 -6.85 23.36
CA THR A 243 25.52 -7.34 22.16
C THR A 243 25.83 -6.48 20.94
N ALA A 244 25.79 -7.09 19.77
CA ALA A 244 25.86 -6.41 18.49
C ALA A 244 24.69 -6.89 17.60
N THR A 245 24.13 -5.99 16.78
CA THR A 245 23.04 -6.32 15.86
C THR A 245 23.40 -5.98 14.43
N VAL A 246 22.94 -6.81 13.49
CA VAL A 246 23.11 -6.60 12.05
C VAL A 246 21.95 -7.25 11.30
N VAL A 247 21.57 -6.71 10.14
CA VAL A 247 20.62 -7.37 9.24
C VAL A 247 21.37 -8.31 8.31
N ALA A 248 20.94 -9.58 8.24
CA ALA A 248 21.48 -10.56 7.30
C ALA A 248 21.22 -10.13 5.85
N GLY A 249 22.24 -10.24 5.02
CA GLY A 249 22.16 -9.89 3.60
C GLY A 249 21.17 -10.75 2.82
N THR A 250 20.96 -10.42 1.56
CA THR A 250 20.08 -11.20 0.66
C THR A 250 20.59 -12.61 0.38
N ASP A 251 21.88 -12.86 0.62
CA ASP A 251 22.53 -14.17 0.58
C ASP A 251 22.55 -14.89 1.94
N GLY A 252 21.97 -14.24 2.97
CA GLY A 252 21.95 -14.71 4.35
C GLY A 252 23.21 -14.40 5.14
N SER A 253 24.26 -13.83 4.55
CA SER A 253 25.51 -13.53 5.25
C SER A 253 25.37 -12.35 6.22
N TRP A 254 26.07 -12.41 7.35
CA TRP A 254 26.13 -11.32 8.33
C TRP A 254 27.52 -11.24 8.96
N SER A 255 27.88 -10.08 9.48
CA SER A 255 29.13 -9.86 10.21
C SER A 255 28.98 -8.71 11.20
N VAL A 256 29.54 -8.86 12.40
CA VAL A 256 29.63 -7.84 13.43
C VAL A 256 31.07 -7.66 13.90
N PRO A 257 31.46 -6.46 14.36
CA PRO A 257 32.81 -6.24 14.91
C PRO A 257 33.06 -7.16 16.11
N ASN A 258 34.31 -7.66 16.21
CA ASN A 258 34.78 -8.34 17.40
C ASN A 258 34.89 -7.34 18.56
N PRO A 259 34.42 -7.66 19.79
CA PRO A 259 34.52 -6.75 20.93
C PRO A 259 35.96 -6.50 21.41
N GLY A 260 36.92 -7.33 20.97
CA GLY A 260 38.34 -7.17 21.28
C GLY A 260 38.79 -7.78 22.61
N ASN A 261 37.91 -8.51 23.28
CA ASN A 261 38.18 -9.17 24.58
C ASN A 261 37.83 -10.66 24.59
N LEU A 262 37.60 -11.26 23.41
CA LEU A 262 37.33 -12.69 23.29
C LEU A 262 38.62 -13.50 23.56
N VAL A 263 38.48 -14.57 24.35
CA VAL A 263 39.54 -15.49 24.68
C VAL A 263 39.17 -16.92 24.28
N ASP A 264 40.17 -17.77 24.19
CA ASP A 264 40.01 -19.20 23.86
C ASP A 264 39.02 -19.90 24.78
N GLY A 265 38.06 -20.62 24.18
CA GLY A 265 37.02 -21.32 24.92
C GLY A 265 35.76 -20.46 25.22
N ASP A 266 35.80 -19.17 24.96
CA ASP A 266 34.62 -18.32 25.09
C ASP A 266 33.48 -18.79 24.16
N THR A 267 32.25 -18.62 24.62
CA THR A 267 31.05 -18.94 23.84
C THR A 267 30.35 -17.66 23.37
N VAL A 268 30.20 -17.52 22.07
CA VAL A 268 29.38 -16.47 21.42
C VAL A 268 28.08 -17.08 20.99
N THR A 269 26.99 -16.39 21.21
CA THR A 269 25.65 -16.82 20.77
C THR A 269 25.02 -15.81 19.81
N ALA A 270 24.22 -16.29 18.87
CA ALA A 270 23.49 -15.44 17.95
C ALA A 270 22.03 -15.91 17.83
N THR A 271 21.10 -14.98 17.80
CA THR A 271 19.70 -15.23 17.45
C THR A 271 19.32 -14.40 16.24
N ALA A 272 18.41 -14.91 15.42
CA ALA A 272 17.81 -14.18 14.31
C ALA A 272 16.36 -13.80 14.64
N THR A 273 15.97 -12.58 14.32
CA THR A 273 14.59 -12.11 14.41
C THR A 273 14.13 -11.73 13.02
N ASP A 274 13.04 -12.33 12.54
CA ASP A 274 12.46 -12.02 11.24
C ASP A 274 11.70 -10.67 11.24
N PRO A 275 11.24 -10.17 10.09
CA PRO A 275 10.47 -8.94 10.01
C PRO A 275 9.10 -8.99 10.73
N ALA A 276 8.53 -10.20 10.96
CA ALA A 276 7.29 -10.37 11.70
C ALA A 276 7.50 -10.35 13.23
N GLY A 277 8.75 -10.49 13.69
CA GLY A 277 9.14 -10.47 15.09
C GLY A 277 9.36 -11.84 15.71
N ASN A 278 9.35 -12.95 14.96
CA ASN A 278 9.69 -14.26 15.47
C ASN A 278 11.18 -14.36 15.74
N ILE A 279 11.54 -14.98 16.87
CA ILE A 279 12.93 -15.14 17.30
C ILE A 279 13.33 -16.59 17.18
N SER A 280 14.48 -16.85 16.54
CA SER A 280 15.06 -18.17 16.38
C SER A 280 15.56 -18.76 17.70
N LEU A 281 15.81 -20.05 17.71
CA LEU A 281 16.69 -20.64 18.69
C LEU A 281 18.12 -20.05 18.53
N PRO A 282 18.92 -20.00 19.62
CA PRO A 282 20.28 -19.49 19.54
C PRO A 282 21.20 -20.44 18.75
N GLY A 283 21.95 -19.89 17.82
CA GLY A 283 23.17 -20.50 17.30
C GLY A 283 24.35 -20.22 18.25
N THR A 284 25.31 -21.12 18.34
CA THR A 284 26.47 -20.98 19.25
C THR A 284 27.76 -21.24 18.50
N GLY A 285 28.79 -20.47 18.82
CA GLY A 285 30.18 -20.69 18.37
C GLY A 285 31.15 -20.58 19.54
N THR A 286 32.15 -21.41 19.54
CA THR A 286 33.24 -21.35 20.53
C THR A 286 34.44 -20.65 19.93
N VAL A 287 35.01 -19.71 20.63
CA VAL A 287 36.22 -19.00 20.22
C VAL A 287 37.40 -19.97 20.25
N SER A 288 38.12 -20.09 19.11
CA SER A 288 39.40 -20.77 19.02
C SER A 288 40.50 -19.72 18.85
N ALA A 289 41.49 -19.74 19.71
CA ALA A 289 42.49 -18.69 19.79
C ALA A 289 43.27 -18.48 18.47
N ASP A 290 43.40 -19.53 17.70
CA ASP A 290 44.09 -19.46 16.41
C ASP A 290 43.44 -20.39 15.37
N ILE A 291 42.79 -19.81 14.37
CA ILE A 291 42.22 -20.52 13.21
C ILE A 291 42.98 -20.22 11.92
N THR A 292 44.08 -19.45 12.01
CA THR A 292 44.86 -19.04 10.84
C THR A 292 45.85 -20.18 10.50
N PRO A 293 45.69 -20.89 9.37
CA PRO A 293 46.63 -21.90 8.95
C PRO A 293 48.04 -21.30 8.81
N PRO A 294 49.10 -22.01 9.29
CA PRO A 294 50.43 -21.51 9.08
C PRO A 294 50.75 -21.44 7.58
N VAL A 295 51.43 -20.39 7.18
CA VAL A 295 52.00 -20.27 5.84
C VAL A 295 53.33 -20.99 5.80
N VAL A 296 53.40 -22.05 4.99
CA VAL A 296 54.63 -22.81 4.78
C VAL A 296 55.10 -22.65 3.33
N LEU A 297 56.39 -22.45 3.14
CA LEU A 297 57.04 -22.44 1.84
C LEU A 297 58.15 -23.51 1.83
N LEU A 298 58.29 -24.18 0.70
CA LEU A 298 59.38 -25.11 0.41
C LEU A 298 60.30 -24.47 -0.63
N ASP A 299 61.61 -24.48 -0.37
CA ASP A 299 62.59 -23.96 -1.31
C ASP A 299 62.83 -24.95 -2.48
N ASP A 300 62.90 -24.40 -3.69
CA ASP A 300 63.29 -25.21 -4.86
C ASP A 300 64.71 -25.70 -4.73
N VAL A 301 64.97 -27.00 -4.95
CA VAL A 301 66.28 -27.60 -4.88
C VAL A 301 66.69 -28.27 -6.19
N LEU A 302 67.83 -27.90 -6.75
CA LEU A 302 68.47 -28.61 -7.86
C LEU A 302 69.81 -29.18 -7.38
N THR A 303 69.89 -30.50 -7.29
CA THR A 303 71.09 -31.16 -6.70
C THR A 303 71.40 -32.48 -7.38
N ASN A 304 72.63 -32.94 -7.25
CA ASN A 304 73.03 -34.28 -7.61
C ASN A 304 73.05 -35.26 -6.40
N ASP A 305 72.64 -34.78 -5.24
CA ASP A 305 72.46 -35.60 -4.05
C ASP A 305 71.09 -36.33 -4.14
N SER A 306 71.09 -37.63 -4.02
CA SER A 306 69.88 -38.46 -4.03
C SER A 306 69.11 -38.42 -2.70
N THR A 307 69.69 -37.81 -1.66
CA THR A 307 69.11 -37.63 -0.32
C THR A 307 69.23 -36.18 0.16
N PRO A 308 68.69 -35.17 -0.63
CA PRO A 308 68.95 -33.78 -0.33
C PRO A 308 68.29 -33.34 0.99
N ALA A 309 68.96 -32.45 1.71
CA ALA A 309 68.28 -31.69 2.74
C ALA A 309 67.28 -30.73 2.10
N LEU A 310 66.04 -30.73 2.59
CA LEU A 310 65.00 -29.79 2.20
C LEU A 310 64.87 -28.71 3.27
N THR A 311 64.65 -27.50 2.84
CA THR A 311 64.47 -26.33 3.72
C THR A 311 63.34 -25.46 3.22
N GLY A 312 62.88 -24.59 4.08
CA GLY A 312 61.84 -23.62 3.72
C GLY A 312 61.57 -22.68 4.88
N THR A 313 60.42 -21.98 4.75
CA THR A 313 59.95 -21.07 5.80
C THR A 313 58.58 -21.49 6.32
N VAL A 314 58.32 -21.19 7.59
CA VAL A 314 57.03 -21.33 8.23
C VAL A 314 56.83 -20.16 9.18
N ASN A 315 55.67 -19.47 9.05
CA ASN A 315 55.40 -18.26 9.85
C ASN A 315 54.98 -18.55 11.30
N ASP A 316 54.60 -19.80 11.62
CA ASP A 316 54.24 -20.23 12.96
C ASP A 316 55.38 -21.04 13.62
N PRO A 317 56.02 -20.50 14.68
CA PRO A 317 57.12 -21.15 15.34
C PRO A 317 56.74 -22.44 16.08
N THR A 318 55.43 -22.69 16.28
CA THR A 318 54.93 -23.87 16.98
C THR A 318 54.36 -24.93 16.03
N ALA A 319 54.21 -24.61 14.74
CA ALA A 319 53.67 -25.53 13.76
C ALA A 319 54.49 -26.80 13.59
N THR A 320 53.81 -27.94 13.47
CA THR A 320 54.42 -29.19 13.07
C THR A 320 54.60 -29.22 11.55
N VAL A 321 55.80 -29.44 11.05
CA VAL A 321 56.10 -29.50 9.62
C VAL A 321 56.31 -30.96 9.20
N VAL A 322 55.59 -31.37 8.14
CA VAL A 322 55.72 -32.70 7.53
C VAL A 322 55.91 -32.52 6.03
N VAL A 323 56.92 -33.20 5.50
CA VAL A 323 57.21 -33.26 4.06
C VAL A 323 56.68 -34.56 3.50
N ASN A 324 55.78 -34.52 2.54
CA ASN A 324 55.31 -35.72 1.85
C ASN A 324 56.07 -35.92 0.54
N VAL A 325 56.72 -37.09 0.40
CA VAL A 325 57.40 -37.48 -0.83
C VAL A 325 56.79 -38.79 -1.32
N ASP A 326 56.23 -38.79 -2.49
CA ASP A 326 55.58 -39.95 -3.14
C ASP A 326 54.62 -40.73 -2.25
N GLY A 327 53.87 -40.01 -1.41
CA GLY A 327 52.87 -40.58 -0.51
C GLY A 327 53.45 -41.08 0.85
N VAL A 328 54.71 -40.82 1.16
CA VAL A 328 55.31 -41.11 2.45
C VAL A 328 55.61 -39.81 3.20
N ASP A 329 55.15 -39.71 4.44
CA ASP A 329 55.35 -38.57 5.32
C ASP A 329 56.69 -38.64 6.09
N TYR A 330 57.41 -37.52 6.02
CA TYR A 330 58.67 -37.32 6.74
C TYR A 330 58.56 -36.11 7.68
N PRO A 331 58.71 -36.30 8.99
CA PRO A 331 58.71 -35.17 9.90
C PRO A 331 59.92 -34.27 9.69
N ALA A 332 59.69 -32.96 9.61
CA ALA A 332 60.72 -31.95 9.52
C ALA A 332 60.81 -31.13 10.82
N VAL A 333 61.94 -30.54 11.08
CA VAL A 333 62.16 -29.74 12.28
C VAL A 333 61.83 -28.30 11.99
N ASN A 334 60.80 -27.77 12.72
CA ASN A 334 60.55 -26.34 12.77
C ASN A 334 61.55 -25.71 13.75
N ASN A 335 62.38 -24.80 13.27
CA ASN A 335 63.47 -24.20 14.06
C ASN A 335 62.95 -23.09 15.02
N GLY A 336 61.71 -22.66 14.90
CA GLY A 336 61.12 -21.63 15.72
C GLY A 336 61.53 -20.19 15.37
N ASP A 337 62.37 -20.04 14.36
CA ASP A 337 62.94 -18.76 13.88
C ASP A 337 62.34 -18.33 12.53
N GLY A 338 61.26 -18.99 12.07
CA GLY A 338 60.63 -18.78 10.77
C GLY A 338 61.16 -19.71 9.68
N THR A 339 62.07 -20.66 10.00
CA THR A 339 62.62 -21.67 9.07
C THR A 339 62.33 -23.09 9.53
N TRP A 340 62.36 -24.02 8.61
CA TRP A 340 62.29 -25.45 8.88
C TRP A 340 63.21 -26.22 8.01
#